data_d9083666774633d59511174eeadec64a
#
_entry.id   d9083666774633d59511174eeadec64a
#
_cell.length_a   1.000
_cell.length_b   1.000
_cell.length_c   1.000
_cell.angle_alpha   90.00
_cell.angle_beta   90.00
_cell.angle_gamma   90.00
#
_symmetry.space_group_name_H-M   'P 1'
#
loop_
_entity.id
_entity.type
_entity.pdbx_description
1 polymer ?
#
loop_
_entity_poly.entity_id
_entity_poly.type
_entity_poly.pdbx_seq_one_letter_code
_entity_poly.pdbx_strand_id
1 'polypeptide(L)'
;MRETVSVTTTIEASAEKVWEMITDLSRMGEWSPEATGGVWIGGASSVRVGAKFKGTNKNGSKSWDTTATVISADRGRLFAFRVAAAGFKVSEWRYEIEPTETGCRVTEIWLDERNALVKALGKPVSGVGHRGPHNRTGMEATLAALKGAAESS
;
A
#
# COMPACT_ATOMS: atom_id res chain seq x y z
N MET A 1 17.60 -1.01 -13.61
CA MET A 1 17.00 -1.92 -12.62
C MET A 1 15.99 -1.14 -11.78
N ARG A 2 14.82 -1.69 -11.56
CA ARG A 2 13.80 -1.04 -10.74
C ARG A 2 14.15 -1.16 -9.26
N GLU A 3 13.94 -0.08 -8.52
CA GLU A 3 14.13 -0.11 -7.07
C GLU A 3 13.00 -0.88 -6.42
N THR A 4 13.33 -1.70 -5.43
CA THR A 4 12.37 -2.47 -4.65
C THR A 4 12.70 -2.34 -3.17
N VAL A 5 11.68 -2.14 -2.35
CA VAL A 5 11.79 -2.13 -0.89
C VAL A 5 10.85 -3.19 -0.32
N SER A 6 11.34 -3.97 0.63
CA SER A 6 10.56 -5.02 1.29
C SER A 6 10.74 -4.89 2.80
N VAL A 7 9.63 -4.91 3.52
CA VAL A 7 9.61 -4.84 4.99
C VAL A 7 8.69 -5.94 5.51
N THR A 8 9.09 -6.63 6.56
CA THR A 8 8.36 -7.76 7.13
C THR A 8 8.13 -7.57 8.62
N THR A 9 6.96 -7.99 9.11
CA THR A 9 6.66 -8.08 10.54
C THR A 9 5.85 -9.33 10.83
N THR A 10 5.88 -9.79 12.08
CA THR A 10 5.04 -10.88 12.57
C THR A 10 3.92 -10.28 13.40
N ILE A 11 2.69 -10.72 13.15
CA ILE A 11 1.48 -10.23 13.83
C ILE A 11 0.79 -11.39 14.52
N GLU A 12 0.49 -11.25 15.80
CA GLU A 12 -0.27 -12.24 16.58
C GLU A 12 -1.77 -12.02 16.37
N ALA A 13 -2.21 -12.16 15.14
CA ALA A 13 -3.61 -12.12 14.72
C ALA A 13 -3.71 -12.97 13.45
N SER A 14 -4.91 -13.45 13.13
CA SER A 14 -5.11 -14.34 12.00
C SER A 14 -4.80 -13.64 10.67
N ALA A 15 -4.37 -14.42 9.68
CA ALA A 15 -4.19 -13.94 8.32
C ALA A 15 -5.48 -13.33 7.76
N GLU A 16 -6.62 -13.89 8.09
CA GLU A 16 -7.94 -13.40 7.69
C GLU A 16 -8.22 -12.01 8.25
N LYS A 17 -7.93 -11.79 9.52
CA LYS A 17 -8.13 -10.48 10.17
C LYS A 17 -7.24 -9.41 9.53
N VAL A 18 -5.97 -9.74 9.31
CA VAL A 18 -5.04 -8.81 8.66
C VAL A 18 -5.47 -8.52 7.23
N TRP A 19 -5.92 -9.54 6.49
CA TRP A 19 -6.46 -9.36 5.14
C TRP A 19 -7.61 -8.35 5.13
N GLU A 20 -8.56 -8.50 6.03
CA GLU A 20 -9.71 -7.58 6.11
C GLU A 20 -9.25 -6.14 6.40
N MET A 21 -8.22 -5.98 7.22
CA MET A 21 -7.69 -4.66 7.54
C MET A 21 -6.99 -4.01 6.35
N ILE A 22 -6.12 -4.72 5.66
CA ILE A 22 -5.34 -4.14 4.55
C ILE A 22 -6.19 -3.90 3.30
N THR A 23 -7.31 -4.61 3.14
CA THR A 23 -8.19 -4.43 1.97
C THR A 23 -9.36 -3.49 2.24
N ASP A 24 -9.48 -2.98 3.44
CA ASP A 24 -10.46 -1.95 3.76
C ASP A 24 -9.88 -0.57 3.45
N LEU A 25 -10.20 -0.05 2.27
CA LEU A 25 -9.66 1.21 1.77
C LEU A 25 -9.97 2.40 2.67
N SER A 26 -11.11 2.38 3.36
CA SER A 26 -11.51 3.46 4.25
C SER A 26 -10.58 3.61 5.45
N ARG A 27 -9.84 2.56 5.79
CA ARG A 27 -8.93 2.52 6.94
C ARG A 27 -7.46 2.73 6.58
N MET A 28 -7.13 2.95 5.30
CA MET A 28 -5.73 3.09 4.87
C MET A 28 -4.98 4.17 5.65
N GLY A 29 -5.64 5.28 5.97
CA GLY A 29 -5.04 6.37 6.74
C GLY A 29 -4.74 6.02 8.19
N GLU A 30 -5.29 4.92 8.71
CA GLU A 30 -5.00 4.47 10.08
C GLU A 30 -3.61 3.85 10.20
N TRP A 31 -3.11 3.25 9.12
CA TRP A 31 -1.79 2.60 9.15
C TRP A 31 -0.73 3.35 8.34
N SER A 32 -1.08 3.90 7.20
CA SER A 32 -0.11 4.56 6.33
C SER A 32 0.12 6.01 6.73
N PRO A 33 1.38 6.46 6.84
CA PRO A 33 1.66 7.87 7.10
C PRO A 33 1.43 8.77 5.89
N GLU A 34 1.33 8.24 4.68
CA GLU A 34 1.17 9.00 3.44
C GLU A 34 -0.21 8.82 2.81
N ALA A 35 -0.69 7.59 2.67
CA ALA A 35 -2.02 7.31 2.15
C ALA A 35 -3.07 7.67 3.20
N THR A 36 -3.99 8.60 2.86
CA THR A 36 -5.01 9.07 3.80
C THR A 36 -6.33 8.33 3.66
N GLY A 37 -6.53 7.62 2.55
CA GLY A 37 -7.74 6.84 2.32
C GLY A 37 -7.88 6.43 0.88
N GLY A 38 -8.94 5.72 0.58
CA GLY A 38 -9.25 5.27 -0.77
C GLY A 38 -10.72 4.96 -0.93
N VAL A 39 -11.21 5.04 -2.16
CA VAL A 39 -12.59 4.68 -2.51
C VAL A 39 -12.59 3.84 -3.78
N TRP A 40 -13.44 2.81 -3.80
CA TRP A 40 -13.64 2.01 -5.00
C TRP A 40 -14.30 2.87 -6.09
N ILE A 41 -13.85 2.68 -7.34
CA ILE A 41 -14.36 3.42 -8.50
C ILE A 41 -14.71 2.42 -9.62
N GLY A 42 -15.35 2.90 -10.69
CA GLY A 42 -15.66 2.10 -11.88
C GLY A 42 -16.62 0.95 -11.60
N GLY A 43 -17.55 1.11 -10.64
CA GLY A 43 -18.52 0.08 -10.31
C GLY A 43 -18.00 -0.99 -9.36
N ALA A 44 -16.75 -0.91 -8.91
CA ALA A 44 -16.21 -1.84 -7.92
C ALA A 44 -16.74 -1.48 -6.52
N SER A 45 -16.94 -2.50 -5.69
CA SER A 45 -17.41 -2.31 -4.31
C SER A 45 -16.59 -3.13 -3.30
N SER A 46 -15.67 -3.95 -3.78
CA SER A 46 -14.85 -4.80 -2.92
C SER A 46 -13.57 -5.21 -3.65
N VAL A 47 -12.64 -5.81 -2.90
CA VAL A 47 -11.36 -6.26 -3.43
C VAL A 47 -11.54 -7.45 -4.39
N ARG A 48 -11.07 -7.29 -5.62
CA ARG A 48 -11.00 -8.36 -6.63
C ARG A 48 -10.03 -7.92 -7.72
N VAL A 49 -9.48 -8.87 -8.46
CA VAL A 49 -8.60 -8.57 -9.59
C VAL A 49 -9.33 -7.73 -10.62
N GLY A 50 -8.71 -6.66 -11.07
CA GLY A 50 -9.29 -5.72 -12.04
C GLY A 50 -10.06 -4.57 -11.40
N ALA A 51 -10.43 -4.67 -10.12
CA ALA A 51 -11.10 -3.58 -9.42
C ALA A 51 -10.16 -2.39 -9.30
N LYS A 52 -10.71 -1.18 -9.42
CA LYS A 52 -9.95 0.06 -9.32
C LYS A 52 -10.39 0.87 -8.12
N PHE A 53 -9.44 1.59 -7.54
CA PHE A 53 -9.75 2.54 -6.48
C PHE A 53 -8.95 3.82 -6.64
N LYS A 54 -9.53 4.92 -6.15
CA LYS A 54 -8.84 6.21 -6.08
C LYS A 54 -8.24 6.33 -4.69
N GLY A 55 -6.93 6.55 -4.63
CA GLY A 55 -6.22 6.79 -3.38
C GLY A 55 -5.95 8.26 -3.18
N THR A 56 -6.03 8.72 -1.95
CA THR A 56 -5.65 10.07 -1.56
C THR A 56 -4.41 10.00 -0.69
N ASN A 57 -3.46 10.92 -0.94
CA ASN A 57 -2.14 10.91 -0.29
C ASN A 57 -1.80 12.30 0.19
N LYS A 58 -0.99 12.35 1.26
CA LYS A 58 -0.53 13.61 1.83
C LYS A 58 0.87 13.47 2.39
N ASN A 59 1.70 14.49 2.16
CA ASN A 59 3.03 14.58 2.75
C ASN A 59 3.27 16.06 3.13
N GLY A 60 3.12 16.38 4.42
CA GLY A 60 3.19 17.76 4.89
C GLY A 60 2.08 18.60 4.24
N SER A 61 2.47 19.66 3.53
CA SER A 61 1.53 20.52 2.80
C SER A 61 1.18 20.02 1.41
N LYS A 62 1.83 18.94 0.96
CA LYS A 62 1.58 18.35 -0.37
C LYS A 62 0.48 17.31 -0.28
N SER A 63 -0.43 17.32 -1.25
CA SER A 63 -1.46 16.27 -1.38
C SER A 63 -1.64 15.95 -2.86
N TRP A 64 -1.95 14.69 -3.14
CA TRP A 64 -2.20 14.22 -4.51
C TRP A 64 -3.06 12.97 -4.51
N ASP A 65 -3.67 12.70 -5.67
CA ASP A 65 -4.49 11.51 -5.86
C ASP A 65 -3.77 10.52 -6.76
N THR A 66 -4.06 9.25 -6.55
CA THR A 66 -3.59 8.15 -7.39
C THR A 66 -4.77 7.25 -7.76
N THR A 67 -4.61 6.51 -8.85
CA THR A 67 -5.56 5.47 -9.25
C THR A 67 -4.82 4.13 -9.18
N ALA A 68 -5.41 3.18 -8.48
CA ALA A 68 -4.85 1.84 -8.34
C ALA A 68 -5.74 0.81 -9.00
N THR A 69 -5.11 -0.22 -9.56
CA THR A 69 -5.79 -1.38 -10.13
C THR A 69 -5.30 -2.62 -9.40
N VAL A 70 -6.22 -3.38 -8.83
CA VAL A 70 -5.89 -4.63 -8.14
C VAL A 70 -5.42 -5.66 -9.17
N ILE A 71 -4.23 -6.21 -8.97
CA ILE A 71 -3.63 -7.22 -9.86
C ILE A 71 -3.59 -8.60 -9.23
N SER A 72 -3.67 -8.70 -7.90
CA SER A 72 -3.79 -9.97 -7.19
C SER A 72 -4.67 -9.78 -5.96
N ALA A 73 -5.56 -10.73 -5.72
CA ALA A 73 -6.47 -10.71 -4.59
C ALA A 73 -6.72 -12.16 -4.15
N ASP A 74 -5.72 -12.76 -3.52
CA ASP A 74 -5.79 -14.11 -2.97
C ASP A 74 -6.03 -13.96 -1.47
N ARG A 75 -7.27 -14.19 -1.05
CA ARG A 75 -7.76 -13.91 0.29
C ARG A 75 -6.90 -14.53 1.38
N GLY A 76 -6.41 -13.67 2.28
CA GLY A 76 -5.56 -14.09 3.38
C GLY A 76 -4.12 -14.39 3.01
N ARG A 77 -3.72 -14.17 1.75
CA ARG A 77 -2.38 -14.50 1.28
C ARG A 77 -1.69 -13.39 0.50
N LEU A 78 -2.36 -12.76 -0.45
CA LEU A 78 -1.73 -11.80 -1.35
C LEU A 78 -2.72 -10.74 -1.80
N PHE A 79 -2.38 -9.50 -1.52
CA PHE A 79 -3.06 -8.33 -2.06
C PHE A 79 -2.02 -7.49 -2.79
N ALA A 80 -2.21 -7.27 -4.09
CA ALA A 80 -1.29 -6.47 -4.88
C ALA A 80 -2.06 -5.54 -5.81
N PHE A 81 -1.53 -4.34 -6.01
CA PHE A 81 -2.14 -3.35 -6.89
C PHE A 81 -1.08 -2.49 -7.55
N ARG A 82 -1.40 -2.03 -8.75
CA ARG A 82 -0.57 -1.08 -9.50
C ARG A 82 -1.13 0.32 -9.33
N VAL A 83 -0.22 1.25 -9.08
CA VAL A 83 -0.55 2.66 -8.87
C VAL A 83 -0.16 3.47 -10.09
N ALA A 84 -1.07 4.33 -10.54
CA ALA A 84 -0.84 5.30 -11.60
C ALA A 84 -1.25 6.69 -11.10
N ALA A 85 -0.60 7.72 -11.63
CA ALA A 85 -0.94 9.11 -11.36
C ALA A 85 -0.94 9.86 -12.69
N ALA A 86 -2.05 10.56 -12.99
CA ALA A 86 -2.22 11.29 -14.26
C ALA A 86 -1.93 10.42 -15.49
N GLY A 87 -2.28 9.13 -15.43
CA GLY A 87 -2.06 8.17 -16.51
C GLY A 87 -0.67 7.56 -16.58
N PHE A 88 0.27 7.99 -15.73
CA PHE A 88 1.63 7.45 -15.71
C PHE A 88 1.78 6.35 -14.67
N LYS A 89 2.53 5.31 -15.02
CA LYS A 89 2.89 4.25 -14.06
C LYS A 89 3.76 4.82 -12.95
N VAL A 90 3.40 4.51 -11.71
CA VAL A 90 4.13 4.98 -10.53
C VAL A 90 4.78 3.82 -9.79
N SER A 91 4.00 2.83 -9.39
CA SER A 91 4.51 1.75 -8.55
C SER A 91 3.59 0.54 -8.52
N GLU A 92 4.14 -0.55 -7.99
CA GLU A 92 3.36 -1.71 -7.59
C GLU A 92 3.55 -1.90 -6.08
N TRP A 93 2.46 -2.18 -5.37
CA TRP A 93 2.45 -2.47 -3.94
C TRP A 93 1.91 -3.86 -3.72
N ARG A 94 2.53 -4.61 -2.82
CA ARG A 94 2.15 -5.97 -2.49
C ARG A 94 2.13 -6.15 -0.99
N TYR A 95 1.12 -6.86 -0.50
CA TYR A 95 1.09 -7.38 0.86
C TYR A 95 1.02 -8.89 0.76
N GLU A 96 2.06 -9.57 1.24
CA GLU A 96 2.12 -11.02 1.28
C GLU A 96 1.88 -11.45 2.72
N ILE A 97 0.97 -12.38 2.92
CA ILE A 97 0.58 -12.88 4.24
C ILE A 97 0.88 -14.37 4.29
N GLU A 98 1.63 -14.78 5.30
CA GLU A 98 1.96 -16.18 5.53
C GLU A 98 1.47 -16.58 6.93
N PRO A 99 0.53 -17.55 7.05
CA PRO A 99 0.08 -18.01 8.37
C PRO A 99 1.23 -18.62 9.17
N THR A 100 1.21 -18.40 10.49
CA THR A 100 2.13 -18.98 11.45
C THR A 100 1.34 -19.66 12.56
N GLU A 101 2.00 -20.32 13.49
CA GLU A 101 1.33 -20.99 14.60
C GLU A 101 0.54 -20.03 15.48
N THR A 102 1.02 -18.79 15.66
CA THR A 102 0.41 -17.81 16.55
C THR A 102 -0.27 -16.66 15.85
N GLY A 103 -0.24 -16.63 14.51
CA GLY A 103 -0.83 -15.54 13.74
C GLY A 103 -0.39 -15.57 12.30
N CYS A 104 0.35 -14.55 11.87
CA CYS A 104 0.85 -14.50 10.50
C CYS A 104 2.11 -13.63 10.40
N ARG A 105 2.82 -13.83 9.31
CA ARG A 105 3.92 -12.96 8.88
C ARG A 105 3.43 -12.13 7.71
N VAL A 106 3.62 -10.82 7.78
CA VAL A 106 3.19 -9.89 6.74
C VAL A 106 4.41 -9.21 6.14
N THR A 107 4.52 -9.27 4.83
CA THR A 107 5.57 -8.59 4.07
C THR A 107 4.92 -7.57 3.16
N GLU A 108 5.32 -6.32 3.30
CA GLU A 108 4.93 -5.25 2.40
C GLU A 108 6.07 -4.99 1.42
N ILE A 109 5.76 -4.93 0.13
CA ILE A 109 6.74 -4.76 -0.95
C ILE A 109 6.32 -3.60 -1.81
N TRP A 110 7.25 -2.68 -2.06
CA TRP A 110 7.10 -1.59 -3.01
C TRP A 110 8.06 -1.80 -4.17
N LEU A 111 7.55 -1.69 -5.39
CA LEU A 111 8.33 -1.75 -6.61
C LEU A 111 8.15 -0.43 -7.37
N ASP A 112 9.25 0.25 -7.63
CA ASP A 112 9.24 1.51 -8.39
C ASP A 112 9.06 1.22 -9.88
N GLU A 113 8.00 1.78 -10.48
CA GLU A 113 7.72 1.63 -11.91
C GLU A 113 7.87 2.95 -12.69
N ARG A 114 8.33 4.01 -12.01
CA ARG A 114 8.45 5.34 -12.63
C ARG A 114 9.61 5.39 -13.62
N ASN A 115 9.40 6.05 -14.76
CA ASN A 115 10.49 6.44 -15.66
C ASN A 115 11.13 7.74 -15.17
N ALA A 116 12.20 8.21 -15.86
CA ALA A 116 12.94 9.41 -15.47
C ALA A 116 12.05 10.67 -15.43
N LEU A 117 11.13 10.81 -16.39
CA LEU A 117 10.21 11.94 -16.44
C LEU A 117 9.27 11.96 -15.23
N VAL A 118 8.68 10.82 -14.91
CA VAL A 118 7.75 10.70 -13.78
C VAL A 118 8.48 10.96 -12.47
N LYS A 119 9.72 10.49 -12.33
CA LYS A 119 10.55 10.78 -11.15
C LYS A 119 10.80 12.28 -10.99
N ALA A 120 11.11 12.97 -12.09
CA ALA A 120 11.35 14.41 -12.07
C ALA A 120 10.10 15.20 -11.67
N LEU A 121 8.92 14.79 -12.17
CA LEU A 121 7.65 15.44 -11.85
C LEU A 121 7.14 15.12 -10.43
N GLY A 122 7.52 13.96 -9.90
CA GLY A 122 7.03 13.50 -8.59
C GLY A 122 7.54 14.32 -7.42
N LYS A 123 8.75 14.83 -7.48
CA LYS A 123 9.34 15.62 -6.40
C LYS A 123 8.52 16.87 -6.05
N PRO A 124 8.14 17.73 -7.01
CA PRO A 124 7.33 18.89 -6.69
C PRO A 124 5.90 18.54 -6.26
N VAL A 125 5.37 17.40 -6.70
CA VAL A 125 3.99 16.96 -6.34
C VAL A 125 3.95 16.40 -4.93
N SER A 126 4.87 15.52 -4.57
CA SER A 126 4.85 14.81 -3.28
C SER A 126 5.84 15.37 -2.26
N GLY A 127 6.80 16.19 -2.69
CA GLY A 127 7.88 16.68 -1.85
C GLY A 127 8.97 15.65 -1.55
N VAL A 128 8.94 14.49 -2.19
CA VAL A 128 9.89 13.40 -1.96
C VAL A 128 10.80 13.23 -3.17
N GLY A 129 12.11 13.42 -2.98
CA GLY A 129 13.12 13.22 -4.02
C GLY A 129 13.56 11.77 -4.16
N HIS A 130 13.78 11.09 -3.05
CA HIS A 130 14.22 9.69 -3.00
C HIS A 130 13.16 8.84 -2.33
N ARG A 131 12.37 8.13 -3.15
CA ARG A 131 11.25 7.33 -2.67
C ARG A 131 11.68 6.09 -1.88
N GLY A 132 12.77 5.44 -2.24
CA GLY A 132 13.20 4.21 -1.57
C GLY A 132 13.31 4.35 -0.05
N PRO A 133 14.19 5.22 0.48
CA PRO A 133 14.31 5.43 1.92
C PRO A 133 13.03 5.98 2.56
N HIS A 134 12.34 6.90 1.90
CA HIS A 134 11.08 7.46 2.40
C HIS A 134 10.01 6.38 2.54
N ASN A 135 9.84 5.55 1.50
CA ASN A 135 8.85 4.48 1.52
C ASN A 135 9.21 3.40 2.54
N ARG A 136 10.50 3.06 2.70
CA ARG A 136 10.91 2.10 3.72
C ARG A 136 10.44 2.55 5.11
N THR A 137 10.70 3.80 5.46
CA THR A 137 10.27 4.37 6.74
C THR A 137 8.74 4.33 6.89
N GLY A 138 8.02 4.69 5.83
CA GLY A 138 6.56 4.64 5.80
C GLY A 138 6.01 3.21 5.92
N MET A 139 6.65 2.26 5.24
CA MET A 139 6.26 0.85 5.29
C MET A 139 6.49 0.25 6.68
N GLU A 140 7.60 0.59 7.32
CA GLU A 140 7.87 0.16 8.69
C GLU A 140 6.80 0.71 9.65
N ALA A 141 6.43 1.97 9.49
CA ALA A 141 5.37 2.59 10.29
C ALA A 141 4.00 1.94 10.02
N THR A 142 3.70 1.65 8.76
CA THR A 142 2.45 0.99 8.35
C THR A 142 2.33 -0.39 9.02
N LEU A 143 3.36 -1.21 8.93
CA LEU A 143 3.32 -2.55 9.51
C LEU A 143 3.27 -2.51 11.04
N ALA A 144 3.94 -1.54 11.67
CA ALA A 144 3.86 -1.35 13.13
C ALA A 144 2.43 -0.97 13.55
N ALA A 145 1.78 -0.08 12.80
CA ALA A 145 0.41 0.34 13.09
C ALA A 145 -0.58 -0.81 12.89
N LEU A 146 -0.44 -1.57 11.80
CA LEU A 146 -1.24 -2.78 11.56
C LEU A 146 -1.10 -3.79 12.69
N LYS A 147 0.15 -4.06 13.08
CA LYS A 147 0.45 -4.99 14.18
C LYS A 147 -0.23 -4.55 15.47
N GLY A 148 -0.06 -3.30 15.87
CA GLY A 148 -0.68 -2.77 17.08
C GLY A 148 -2.19 -2.88 17.07
N ALA A 149 -2.83 -2.48 15.96
CA ALA A 149 -4.29 -2.53 15.82
C ALA A 149 -4.82 -3.96 15.78
N ALA A 150 -4.16 -4.85 15.05
CA ALA A 150 -4.59 -6.24 14.92
C ALA A 150 -4.48 -7.00 16.23
N GLU A 151 -3.40 -6.77 16.98
CA GLU A 151 -3.13 -7.49 18.24
C GLU A 151 -3.96 -6.97 19.42
N SER A 152 -4.47 -5.74 19.34
CA SER A 152 -5.21 -5.13 20.44
C SER A 152 -6.73 -5.32 20.36
N SER A 153 -7.23 -5.98 19.32
CA SER A 153 -8.67 -6.14 19.12
C SER A 153 -9.15 -7.59 19.18
#